data_5a7c64265ccc2b9ca5ef0f6faa083fc0
#
_entry.id   5a7c64265ccc2b9ca5ef0f6faa083fc0
#
_cell.length_a   1.000
_cell.length_b   1.000
_cell.length_c   1.000
_cell.angle_alpha   90.00
_cell.angle_beta   90.00
_cell.angle_gamma   90.00
#
_symmetry.space_group_name_H-M   'P 1'
#
loop_
_entity.id
_entity.type
_entity.pdbx_description
1 polymer ?
#
loop_
_entity_poly.entity_id
_entity_poly.type
_entity_poly.pdbx_seq_one_letter_code
_entity_poly.pdbx_strand_id
1 'polypeptide(L)'
;NFELAVDKTEVRNKCTDVLSMIDDSLLGEVTTGVHCLCSTDFFKALVSQKTVKEAYSRWREGIMLINDVRAGFEFGGITFEEYRGKASDANGKVRSFIEPGEAHAFPVGTLDTFATYFAPADFNETVNTLGQPMYAKQEPRKFDRGT
;
A
#
# COMPACT_ATOMS: atom_id res chain seq x y z
N ASN A 1 -5.98 -15.02 -9.01
CA ASN A 1 -6.44 -15.64 -7.77
C ASN A 1 -5.35 -16.55 -7.21
N PHE A 2 -4.92 -16.33 -5.95
CA PHE A 2 -3.86 -17.13 -5.29
C PHE A 2 -4.34 -18.52 -4.85
N GLU A 3 -5.65 -18.75 -4.75
CA GLU A 3 -6.24 -20.04 -4.36
C GLU A 3 -5.64 -20.61 -3.06
N LEU A 4 -5.44 -19.76 -2.06
CA LEU A 4 -4.77 -20.11 -0.80
C LEU A 4 -5.53 -21.13 0.06
N ALA A 5 -6.79 -21.42 -0.30
CA ALA A 5 -7.58 -22.48 0.35
C ALA A 5 -7.17 -23.91 -0.06
N VAL A 6 -6.33 -24.04 -1.10
CA VAL A 6 -5.90 -25.35 -1.62
C VAL A 6 -4.49 -25.65 -1.12
N ASP A 7 -4.33 -26.75 -0.38
CA ASP A 7 -3.03 -27.16 0.24
C ASP A 7 -1.89 -27.40 -0.78
N LYS A 8 -2.21 -27.62 -2.05
CA LYS A 8 -1.25 -27.90 -3.12
C LYS A 8 -0.89 -26.68 -3.96
N THR A 9 -1.37 -25.48 -3.60
CA THR A 9 -1.10 -24.27 -4.35
C THR A 9 0.39 -23.91 -4.26
N GLU A 10 1.06 -23.86 -5.41
CA GLU A 10 2.44 -23.39 -5.49
C GLU A 10 2.47 -21.86 -5.46
N VAL A 11 2.46 -21.30 -4.25
CA VAL A 11 2.45 -19.84 -4.03
C VAL A 11 3.58 -19.13 -4.76
N ARG A 12 4.76 -19.76 -4.89
CA ARG A 12 5.89 -19.19 -5.61
C ARG A 12 5.58 -18.95 -7.09
N ASN A 13 4.91 -19.90 -7.75
CA ASN A 13 4.50 -19.75 -9.15
C ASN A 13 3.47 -18.64 -9.30
N LYS A 14 2.51 -18.54 -8.36
CA LYS A 14 1.55 -17.43 -8.33
C LYS A 14 2.23 -16.05 -8.16
N CYS A 15 3.28 -15.98 -7.34
CA CYS A 15 4.08 -14.74 -7.23
C CYS A 15 4.75 -14.41 -8.57
N THR A 16 5.34 -15.39 -9.24
CA THR A 16 5.96 -15.21 -10.56
C THR A 16 4.96 -14.72 -11.60
N ASP A 17 3.75 -15.30 -11.62
CA ASP A 17 2.67 -14.85 -12.51
C ASP A 17 2.30 -13.37 -12.27
N VAL A 18 2.19 -12.96 -11.00
CA VAL A 18 1.90 -11.56 -10.64
C VAL A 18 3.03 -10.63 -11.07
N LEU A 19 4.29 -11.01 -10.85
CA LEU A 19 5.44 -10.22 -11.28
C LEU A 19 5.44 -10.04 -12.80
N SER A 20 5.22 -11.12 -13.57
CA SER A 20 5.13 -11.05 -15.03
C SER A 20 4.00 -10.14 -15.51
N MET A 21 2.82 -10.21 -14.87
CA MET A 21 1.69 -9.33 -15.20
C MET A 21 2.01 -7.85 -14.93
N ILE A 22 2.73 -7.55 -13.85
CA ILE A 22 3.14 -6.18 -13.51
C ILE A 22 4.19 -5.69 -14.51
N ASP A 23 5.21 -6.49 -14.81
CA ASP A 23 6.26 -6.15 -15.77
C ASP A 23 5.70 -5.90 -17.17
N ASP A 24 4.78 -6.75 -17.63
CA ASP A 24 4.08 -6.56 -18.90
C ASP A 24 3.27 -5.25 -18.94
N SER A 25 2.69 -4.86 -17.80
CA SER A 25 1.89 -3.64 -17.68
C SER A 25 2.74 -2.37 -17.60
N LEU A 26 3.97 -2.47 -17.11
CA LEU A 26 4.91 -1.34 -16.98
C LEU A 26 5.54 -0.91 -18.33
N LEU A 27 5.39 -1.71 -19.40
CA LEU A 27 5.89 -1.40 -20.74
C LEU A 27 7.36 -0.96 -20.79
N GLY A 28 8.19 -1.52 -19.92
CA GLY A 28 9.64 -1.23 -19.83
C GLY A 28 10.02 -0.14 -18.81
N GLU A 29 9.09 0.35 -18.01
CA GLU A 29 9.42 1.20 -16.87
C GLU A 29 10.19 0.40 -15.81
N VAL A 30 11.22 1.01 -15.22
CA VAL A 30 12.05 0.37 -14.20
C VAL A 30 11.32 0.41 -12.86
N THR A 31 11.31 -0.73 -12.15
CA THR A 31 10.79 -0.86 -10.78
C THR A 31 11.90 -1.34 -9.84
N THR A 32 11.85 -0.93 -8.59
CA THR A 32 12.76 -1.42 -7.54
C THR A 32 12.24 -2.66 -6.82
N GLY A 33 10.98 -3.02 -7.03
CA GLY A 33 10.33 -4.18 -6.43
C GLY A 33 8.82 -4.13 -6.52
N VAL A 34 8.17 -5.13 -5.97
CA VAL A 34 6.71 -5.21 -5.88
C VAL A 34 6.28 -5.34 -4.43
N HIS A 35 5.40 -4.45 -4.00
CA HIS A 35 4.74 -4.50 -2.70
C HIS A 35 3.32 -5.06 -2.84
N CYS A 36 2.88 -5.79 -1.82
CA CYS A 36 1.54 -6.34 -1.75
C CYS A 36 0.91 -6.05 -0.40
N LEU A 37 -0.07 -5.16 -0.37
CA LEU A 37 -0.86 -4.88 0.83
C LEU A 37 -1.97 -5.92 0.95
N CYS A 38 -1.98 -6.63 2.05
CA CYS A 38 -2.86 -7.77 2.29
C CYS A 38 -3.88 -7.49 3.39
N SER A 39 -5.11 -7.95 3.20
CA SER A 39 -6.05 -8.06 4.33
C SER A 39 -5.52 -9.08 5.35
N THR A 40 -5.97 -8.97 6.59
CA THR A 40 -5.60 -9.90 7.68
C THR A 40 -5.88 -11.36 7.31
N ASP A 41 -7.01 -11.62 6.66
CA ASP A 41 -7.42 -12.99 6.30
C ASP A 41 -6.56 -13.56 5.18
N PHE A 42 -6.26 -12.75 4.17
CA PHE A 42 -5.34 -13.14 3.10
C PHE A 42 -3.94 -13.45 3.66
N PHE A 43 -3.40 -12.56 4.50
CA PHE A 43 -2.07 -12.72 5.08
C PHE A 43 -1.97 -13.98 5.95
N LYS A 44 -2.98 -14.26 6.79
CA LYS A 44 -3.05 -15.49 7.58
C LYS A 44 -3.09 -16.74 6.70
N ALA A 45 -3.92 -16.72 5.64
CA ALA A 45 -4.00 -17.83 4.70
C ALA A 45 -2.67 -18.05 3.96
N LEU A 46 -1.98 -16.98 3.56
CA LEU A 46 -0.67 -17.04 2.93
C LEU A 46 0.37 -17.71 3.83
N VAL A 47 0.48 -17.25 5.08
CA VAL A 47 1.48 -17.76 6.05
C VAL A 47 1.19 -19.18 6.49
N SER A 48 -0.07 -19.64 6.41
CA SER A 48 -0.45 -21.03 6.74
C SER A 48 -0.08 -22.04 5.66
N GLN A 49 0.19 -21.59 4.43
CA GLN A 49 0.62 -22.47 3.34
C GLN A 49 1.97 -23.13 3.67
N LYS A 50 2.06 -24.42 3.43
CA LYS A 50 3.20 -25.25 3.83
C LYS A 50 4.56 -24.69 3.35
N THR A 51 4.62 -24.27 2.09
CA THR A 51 5.85 -23.73 1.47
C THR A 51 6.23 -22.36 2.02
N VAL A 52 5.25 -21.55 2.42
CA VAL A 52 5.46 -20.19 2.95
C VAL A 52 5.77 -20.22 4.43
N LYS A 53 5.16 -21.15 5.18
CA LYS A 53 5.26 -21.25 6.65
C LYS A 53 6.70 -21.36 7.13
N GLU A 54 7.52 -22.19 6.50
CA GLU A 54 8.93 -22.36 6.88
C GLU A 54 9.74 -21.08 6.59
N ALA A 55 9.50 -20.45 5.44
CA ALA A 55 10.15 -19.19 5.08
C ALA A 55 9.74 -18.06 6.05
N TYR A 56 8.46 -17.99 6.39
CA TYR A 56 7.95 -17.00 7.33
C TYR A 56 8.51 -17.17 8.74
N SER A 57 8.67 -18.41 9.22
CA SER A 57 9.26 -18.67 10.54
C SER A 57 10.71 -18.20 10.61
N ARG A 58 11.52 -18.49 9.59
CA ARG A 58 12.92 -18.04 9.50
C ARG A 58 13.02 -16.51 9.43
N TRP A 59 12.18 -15.89 8.62
CA TRP A 59 12.11 -14.43 8.50
C TRP A 59 11.75 -13.78 9.85
N ARG A 60 10.75 -14.32 10.55
CA ARG A 60 10.32 -13.81 11.86
C ARG A 60 11.41 -13.91 12.93
N GLU A 61 12.17 -15.00 12.93
CA GLU A 61 13.34 -15.15 13.82
C GLU A 61 14.39 -14.08 13.53
N GLY A 62 14.67 -13.80 12.25
CA GLY A 62 15.60 -12.74 11.83
C GLY A 62 15.13 -11.34 12.25
N ILE A 63 13.86 -11.03 12.10
CA ILE A 63 13.28 -9.71 12.48
C ILE A 63 13.33 -9.49 13.99
N MET A 64 13.11 -10.51 14.81
CA MET A 64 13.25 -10.39 16.26
C MET A 64 14.66 -9.96 16.68
N LEU A 65 15.68 -10.29 15.89
CA LEU A 65 17.06 -9.87 16.12
C LEU A 65 17.34 -8.43 15.68
N ILE A 66 16.60 -7.93 14.68
CA ILE A 66 16.81 -6.60 14.08
C ILE A 66 15.92 -5.53 14.71
N ASN A 67 14.91 -5.91 15.48
CA ASN A 67 13.94 -5.01 16.13
C ASN A 67 13.10 -4.16 15.15
N ASP A 68 13.03 -4.52 13.86
CA ASP A 68 12.22 -3.86 12.87
C ASP A 68 10.90 -4.61 12.63
N VAL A 69 9.87 -4.20 13.35
CA VAL A 69 8.53 -4.81 13.30
C VAL A 69 7.75 -4.42 12.03
N ARG A 70 8.26 -3.48 11.23
CA ARG A 70 7.56 -2.93 10.06
C ARG A 70 8.05 -3.48 8.73
N ALA A 71 9.13 -4.25 8.73
CA ALA A 71 9.59 -4.89 7.50
C ALA A 71 8.55 -5.90 7.02
N GLY A 72 8.01 -5.69 5.83
CA GLY A 72 7.10 -6.63 5.19
C GLY A 72 7.80 -7.97 4.92
N PHE A 73 7.02 -9.06 4.91
CA PHE A 73 7.52 -10.40 4.61
C PHE A 73 7.79 -10.56 3.11
N GLU A 74 9.03 -10.78 2.73
CA GLU A 74 9.40 -11.02 1.34
C GLU A 74 9.31 -12.51 0.97
N PHE A 75 8.54 -12.83 -0.06
CA PHE A 75 8.42 -14.17 -0.59
C PHE A 75 8.15 -14.14 -2.10
N GLY A 76 8.94 -14.92 -2.86
CA GLY A 76 8.77 -15.02 -4.32
C GLY A 76 8.99 -13.71 -5.08
N GLY A 77 9.79 -12.77 -4.55
CA GLY A 77 10.05 -11.47 -5.16
C GLY A 77 8.98 -10.40 -4.85
N ILE A 78 8.02 -10.70 -3.99
CA ILE A 78 6.98 -9.77 -3.56
C ILE A 78 7.10 -9.55 -2.06
N THR A 79 7.03 -8.29 -1.62
CA THR A 79 6.99 -7.93 -0.20
C THR A 79 5.53 -7.85 0.26
N PHE A 80 5.11 -8.78 1.10
CA PHE A 80 3.76 -8.84 1.66
C PHE A 80 3.69 -8.11 2.98
N GLU A 81 2.75 -7.18 3.10
CA GLU A 81 2.50 -6.42 4.31
C GLU A 81 1.02 -6.52 4.72
N GLU A 82 0.76 -6.79 6.01
CA GLU A 82 -0.59 -6.80 6.53
C GLU A 82 -1.08 -5.37 6.74
N TYR A 83 -2.13 -4.97 6.01
CA TYR A 83 -2.73 -3.66 6.11
C TYR A 83 -4.09 -3.69 6.81
N ARG A 84 -4.22 -2.95 7.91
CA ARG A 84 -5.43 -2.92 8.76
C ARG A 84 -6.16 -1.59 8.73
N GLY A 85 -5.89 -0.73 7.74
CA GLY A 85 -6.51 0.58 7.61
C GLY A 85 -8.03 0.48 7.45
N LYS A 86 -8.73 1.31 8.21
CA LYS A 86 -10.19 1.43 8.18
C LYS A 86 -10.58 2.90 8.21
N ALA A 87 -11.70 3.23 7.59
CA ALA A 87 -12.32 4.55 7.69
C ALA A 87 -13.82 4.43 7.92
N SER A 88 -14.40 5.46 8.51
CA SER A 88 -15.86 5.59 8.61
C SER A 88 -16.38 6.32 7.37
N ASP A 89 -17.42 5.77 6.76
CA ASP A 89 -18.15 6.47 5.70
C ASP A 89 -19.02 7.62 6.28
N ALA A 90 -19.65 8.40 5.40
CA ALA A 90 -20.52 9.51 5.79
C ALA A 90 -21.71 9.09 6.69
N ASN A 91 -22.06 7.81 6.70
CA ASN A 91 -23.13 7.23 7.51
C ASN A 91 -22.61 6.65 8.83
N GLY A 92 -21.33 6.83 9.15
CA GLY A 92 -20.69 6.29 10.36
C GLY A 92 -20.37 4.80 10.30
N LYS A 93 -20.54 4.14 9.15
CA LYS A 93 -20.20 2.72 8.98
C LYS A 93 -18.71 2.58 8.75
N VAL A 94 -18.04 1.77 9.57
CA VAL A 94 -16.61 1.46 9.42
C VAL A 94 -16.42 0.49 8.26
N ARG A 95 -15.55 0.85 7.31
CA ARG A 95 -15.13 0.03 6.17
C ARG A 95 -13.63 -0.18 6.21
N SER A 96 -13.19 -1.37 5.86
CA SER A 96 -11.77 -1.66 5.60
C SER A 96 -11.40 -1.14 4.21
N PHE A 97 -10.17 -0.63 4.05
CA PHE A 97 -9.68 -0.22 2.73
C PHE A 97 -9.38 -1.42 1.82
N ILE A 98 -9.04 -2.57 2.41
CA ILE A 98 -8.86 -3.84 1.71
C ILE A 98 -9.90 -4.80 2.26
N GLU A 99 -10.72 -5.36 1.37
CA GLU A 99 -11.77 -6.30 1.76
C GLU A 99 -11.17 -7.61 2.28
N PRO A 100 -11.86 -8.33 3.19
CA PRO A 100 -11.38 -9.61 3.71
C PRO A 100 -11.08 -10.61 2.60
N GLY A 101 -9.91 -11.25 2.63
CA GLY A 101 -9.47 -12.20 1.62
C GLY A 101 -8.85 -11.59 0.37
N GLU A 102 -8.77 -10.27 0.29
CA GLU A 102 -8.12 -9.56 -0.82
C GLU A 102 -6.71 -9.09 -0.50
N ALA A 103 -5.94 -8.87 -1.56
CA ALA A 103 -4.60 -8.28 -1.51
C ALA A 103 -4.35 -7.48 -2.80
N HIS A 104 -3.65 -6.37 -2.68
CA HIS A 104 -3.32 -5.47 -3.77
C HIS A 104 -1.81 -5.40 -3.96
N ALA A 105 -1.34 -5.91 -5.10
CA ALA A 105 0.06 -5.85 -5.49
C ALA A 105 0.30 -4.65 -6.42
N PHE A 106 1.39 -3.94 -6.19
CA PHE A 106 1.76 -2.78 -6.99
C PHE A 106 3.29 -2.62 -7.05
N PRO A 107 3.83 -2.08 -8.15
CA PRO A 107 5.25 -1.81 -8.28
C PRO A 107 5.67 -0.65 -7.40
N VAL A 108 6.91 -0.67 -6.91
CA VAL A 108 7.51 0.44 -6.15
C VAL A 108 8.78 0.95 -6.85
N GLY A 109 9.10 2.23 -6.62
CA GLY A 109 10.25 2.87 -7.25
C GLY A 109 10.07 3.19 -8.73
N THR A 110 8.84 3.18 -9.22
CA THR A 110 8.48 3.63 -10.57
C THR A 110 8.41 5.15 -10.64
N LEU A 111 8.62 5.73 -11.83
CA LEU A 111 8.58 7.18 -12.03
C LEU A 111 7.16 7.69 -12.23
N ASP A 112 6.33 6.97 -12.97
CA ASP A 112 5.02 7.46 -13.45
C ASP A 112 3.81 6.68 -12.90
N THR A 113 4.00 5.50 -12.30
CA THR A 113 2.89 4.67 -11.79
C THR A 113 2.11 5.38 -10.67
N PHE A 114 2.80 6.14 -9.81
CA PHE A 114 2.19 6.94 -8.76
C PHE A 114 2.68 8.38 -8.86
N ALA A 115 1.82 9.28 -9.33
CA ALA A 115 2.12 10.70 -9.43
C ALA A 115 1.22 11.50 -8.48
N THR A 116 1.82 12.42 -7.73
CA THR A 116 1.08 13.36 -6.87
C THR A 116 1.05 14.72 -7.53
N TYR A 117 -0.15 15.21 -7.83
CA TYR A 117 -0.37 16.52 -8.39
C TYR A 117 -0.94 17.45 -7.31
N PHE A 118 -0.33 18.61 -7.16
CA PHE A 118 -0.80 19.66 -6.27
C PHE A 118 -1.57 20.70 -7.06
N ALA A 119 -2.81 20.96 -6.67
CA ALA A 119 -3.59 22.06 -7.21
C ALA A 119 -3.29 23.36 -6.47
N PRO A 120 -3.37 24.53 -7.11
CA PRO A 120 -3.38 25.81 -6.40
C PRO A 120 -4.50 25.86 -5.37
N ALA A 121 -4.27 26.49 -4.23
CA ALA A 121 -5.33 26.70 -3.25
C ALA A 121 -6.38 27.66 -3.81
N ASP A 122 -7.61 27.57 -3.31
CA ASP A 122 -8.72 28.45 -3.72
C ASP A 122 -8.63 29.84 -3.04
N PHE A 123 -7.53 30.55 -3.38
CA PHE A 123 -7.29 31.94 -2.95
C PHE A 123 -6.98 32.80 -4.16
N ASN A 124 -7.38 34.08 -4.12
CA ASN A 124 -7.11 35.02 -5.21
C ASN A 124 -5.63 35.19 -5.51
N GLU A 125 -4.77 35.00 -4.50
CA GLU A 125 -3.31 35.14 -4.61
C GLU A 125 -2.66 33.93 -5.31
N THR A 126 -3.35 32.82 -5.39
CA THR A 126 -2.84 31.57 -5.98
C THR A 126 -3.34 31.32 -7.40
N VAL A 127 -4.10 32.27 -7.97
CA VAL A 127 -4.54 32.21 -9.36
C VAL A 127 -3.34 32.16 -10.30
N ASN A 128 -3.31 31.21 -11.21
CA ASN A 128 -2.22 30.98 -12.18
C ASN A 128 -0.84 30.68 -11.54
N THR A 129 -0.82 30.20 -10.31
CA THR A 129 0.41 29.69 -9.66
C THR A 129 0.46 28.17 -9.70
N LEU A 130 1.66 27.60 -9.64
CA LEU A 130 1.81 26.15 -9.49
C LEU A 130 1.30 25.70 -8.13
N GLY A 131 0.62 24.55 -8.10
CA GLY A 131 0.16 23.93 -6.87
C GLY A 131 1.34 23.61 -5.92
N GLN A 132 1.14 23.82 -4.63
CA GLN A 132 2.13 23.52 -3.57
C GLN A 132 1.57 22.48 -2.59
N PRO A 133 2.45 21.70 -1.91
CA PRO A 133 2.01 20.69 -0.96
C PRO A 133 1.24 21.26 0.23
N MET A 134 1.50 22.52 0.59
CA MET A 134 0.86 23.18 1.73
C MET A 134 0.77 24.68 1.50
N TYR A 135 -0.38 25.26 1.86
CA TYR A 135 -0.61 26.69 1.86
C TYR A 135 -0.90 27.15 3.29
N ALA A 136 -0.05 28.05 3.81
CA ALA A 136 -0.30 28.71 5.08
C ALA A 136 -0.91 30.09 4.80
N LYS A 137 -2.13 30.34 5.27
CA LYS A 137 -2.80 31.63 5.19
C LYS A 137 -3.26 32.07 6.56
N GLN A 138 -2.89 33.29 6.94
CA GLN A 138 -3.39 33.92 8.16
C GLN A 138 -4.74 34.57 7.84
N GLU A 139 -5.78 34.19 8.59
CA GLU A 139 -7.08 34.88 8.49
C GLU A 139 -6.91 36.35 8.86
N PRO A 140 -7.33 37.31 8.01
CA PRO A 140 -7.32 38.72 8.43
C PRO A 140 -8.23 38.87 9.64
N ARG A 141 -7.68 39.38 10.74
CA ARG A 141 -8.47 39.70 11.94
C ARG A 141 -9.67 40.52 11.51
N LYS A 142 -10.87 40.04 11.77
CA LYS A 142 -12.06 40.92 11.78
C LYS A 142 -11.82 41.94 12.85
N PHE A 143 -11.51 43.15 12.48
CA PHE A 143 -11.62 44.29 13.41
C PHE A 143 -13.10 44.44 13.72
N ASP A 144 -13.51 43.98 14.90
CA ASP A 144 -14.78 44.29 15.46
C ASP A 144 -14.78 45.83 15.64
N ARG A 145 -15.52 46.53 14.78
CA ARG A 145 -15.80 47.92 14.97
C ARG A 145 -16.90 47.98 16.02
N GLY A 146 -16.47 48.03 17.26
CA GLY A 146 -17.35 48.46 18.37
C GLY A 146 -17.89 49.84 18.04
N THR A 147 -19.16 49.94 17.89
CA THR A 147 -19.94 51.17 17.95
C THR A 147 -20.03 51.61 19.41
#